data_d21e7a7b395925cc76c8ccdc1c40d574
#
_entry.id   d21e7a7b395925cc76c8ccdc1c40d574
#
_cell.length_a   1.000
_cell.length_b   1.000
_cell.length_c   1.000
_cell.angle_alpha   90.00
_cell.angle_beta   90.00
_cell.angle_gamma   90.00
#
_symmetry.space_group_name_H-M   'P 1'
#
loop_
_entity.id
_entity.type
_entity.pdbx_description
1 polymer ?
#
loop_
_entity_poly.entity_id
_entity_poly.type
_entity_poly.pdbx_seq_one_letter_code
_entity_poly.pdbx_strand_id
1 'polypeptide(L)'
;LKVTALSVFLYIGVSAQNIQNNPGSNHGNRFEQLGTILPTPNVYRTASGAPGQAYWQNRADYDITAYLDEEKRNLKGSETVTYHNNSPDYLDYIWLQLDENQQSTIKKTDYPFSSTLPKSTTNQQLKTSDLPAKDNGYGVNLEKVTDASGNPLKYTINKTMMRIDLPKILKKGEKFIFKIDWNYNIPNRIEKGGRGGYENFPEDGNDLYTMAQWFPRMCVYSDFQG
;
A
#
# COMPACT_ATOMS: atom_id res chain seq x y z
N LEU A 1 -63.56 -28.78 -35.67
CA LEU A 1 -63.09 -27.64 -34.85
C LEU A 1 -61.66 -27.91 -34.41
N LYS A 2 -60.65 -27.24 -34.99
CA LYS A 2 -59.26 -27.30 -34.54
C LYS A 2 -59.01 -26.15 -33.57
N VAL A 3 -58.70 -26.46 -32.34
CA VAL A 3 -58.28 -25.49 -31.32
C VAL A 3 -56.75 -25.41 -31.36
N THR A 4 -56.23 -24.26 -31.80
CA THR A 4 -54.80 -23.97 -31.81
C THR A 4 -54.48 -23.29 -30.47
N ALA A 5 -53.73 -23.96 -29.61
CA ALA A 5 -53.21 -23.38 -28.37
C ALA A 5 -52.01 -22.50 -28.68
N LEU A 6 -52.14 -21.19 -28.41
CA LEU A 6 -51.07 -20.23 -28.52
C LEU A 6 -50.29 -20.19 -27.22
N SER A 7 -49.08 -20.74 -27.21
CA SER A 7 -48.14 -20.70 -26.07
C SER A 7 -47.42 -19.37 -26.08
N VAL A 8 -47.75 -18.48 -25.13
CA VAL A 8 -47.01 -17.23 -24.91
C VAL A 8 -45.83 -17.54 -24.00
N PHE A 9 -44.62 -17.56 -24.55
CA PHE A 9 -43.39 -17.60 -23.76
C PHE A 9 -43.11 -16.20 -23.21
N LEU A 10 -43.29 -16.02 -21.91
CA LEU A 10 -42.79 -14.85 -21.19
C LEU A 10 -41.27 -15.02 -21.02
N TYR A 11 -40.51 -14.28 -21.78
CA TYR A 11 -39.11 -14.08 -21.53
C TYR A 11 -38.94 -13.13 -20.33
N ILE A 12 -38.66 -13.68 -19.14
CA ILE A 12 -38.18 -12.89 -18.02
C ILE A 12 -36.70 -12.70 -18.24
N GLY A 13 -36.32 -11.57 -18.79
CA GLY A 13 -34.93 -11.17 -18.87
C GLY A 13 -34.41 -10.95 -17.47
N VAL A 14 -33.62 -11.90 -16.96
CA VAL A 14 -32.79 -11.68 -15.76
C VAL A 14 -31.67 -10.76 -16.19
N SER A 15 -31.82 -9.46 -15.93
CA SER A 15 -30.71 -8.53 -16.02
C SER A 15 -29.72 -8.88 -14.90
N ALA A 16 -28.62 -9.54 -15.25
CA ALA A 16 -27.50 -9.63 -14.34
C ALA A 16 -27.04 -8.20 -14.05
N GLN A 17 -27.26 -7.72 -12.84
CA GLN A 17 -26.68 -6.47 -12.40
C GLN A 17 -25.16 -6.62 -12.48
N ASN A 18 -24.53 -5.82 -13.33
CA ASN A 18 -23.08 -5.63 -13.29
C ASN A 18 -22.76 -5.01 -11.92
N ILE A 19 -22.30 -5.84 -10.99
CA ILE A 19 -21.73 -5.39 -9.73
C ILE A 19 -20.43 -4.67 -10.12
N GLN A 20 -20.50 -3.34 -10.27
CA GLN A 20 -19.29 -2.55 -10.38
C GLN A 20 -18.59 -2.63 -9.03
N ASN A 21 -17.41 -3.26 -9.03
CA ASN A 21 -16.47 -3.09 -7.94
C ASN A 21 -16.16 -1.59 -7.86
N ASN A 22 -16.75 -0.92 -6.89
CA ASN A 22 -16.50 0.50 -6.64
C ASN A 22 -15.48 0.61 -5.49
N PRO A 23 -14.17 0.76 -5.80
CA PRO A 23 -13.16 0.93 -4.75
C PRO A 23 -13.31 2.22 -3.94
N GLY A 24 -14.22 3.10 -4.35
CA GLY A 24 -14.57 4.31 -3.64
C GLY A 24 -15.88 4.20 -2.85
N SER A 25 -16.37 3.00 -2.60
CA SER A 25 -17.56 2.79 -1.77
C SER A 25 -17.32 3.41 -0.39
N ASN A 26 -18.10 4.45 -0.07
CA ASN A 26 -18.12 4.97 1.28
C ASN A 26 -18.99 4.05 2.11
N HIS A 27 -18.41 3.34 3.04
CA HIS A 27 -19.07 2.42 3.97
C HIS A 27 -20.22 3.05 4.81
N GLY A 28 -20.67 4.24 4.46
CA GLY A 28 -21.83 4.93 5.03
C GLY A 28 -23.15 4.59 4.38
N ASN A 29 -23.17 3.81 3.31
CA ASN A 29 -24.39 3.41 2.64
C ASN A 29 -25.05 2.26 3.41
N ARG A 30 -26.23 2.51 3.97
CA ARG A 30 -27.00 1.53 4.77
C ARG A 30 -27.42 0.27 3.99
N PHE A 31 -27.32 0.33 2.66
CA PHE A 31 -27.70 -0.76 1.76
C PHE A 31 -26.52 -1.36 1.02
N GLU A 32 -25.29 -1.10 1.49
CA GLU A 32 -24.10 -1.69 0.91
C GLU A 32 -24.13 -3.21 1.10
N GLN A 33 -24.08 -3.94 -0.01
CA GLN A 33 -24.11 -5.39 0.02
C GLN A 33 -22.72 -5.93 0.33
N LEU A 34 -22.65 -7.03 1.06
CA LEU A 34 -21.40 -7.72 1.39
C LEU A 34 -20.53 -8.05 0.16
N GLY A 35 -21.14 -8.22 -1.02
CA GLY A 35 -20.45 -8.45 -2.27
C GLY A 35 -19.60 -7.27 -2.76
N THR A 36 -19.82 -6.05 -2.23
CA THR A 36 -18.97 -4.89 -2.53
C THR A 36 -17.79 -4.74 -1.58
N ILE A 37 -17.85 -5.39 -0.42
CA ILE A 37 -16.84 -5.34 0.64
C ILE A 37 -15.97 -6.60 0.62
N LEU A 38 -16.59 -7.76 0.44
CA LEU A 38 -15.92 -9.05 0.42
C LEU A 38 -15.73 -9.51 -1.03
N PRO A 39 -14.55 -10.04 -1.37
CA PRO A 39 -14.30 -10.59 -2.69
C PRO A 39 -15.22 -11.80 -2.96
N THR A 40 -15.67 -11.92 -4.20
CA THR A 40 -16.48 -13.06 -4.65
C THR A 40 -15.75 -14.38 -4.39
N PRO A 41 -16.45 -15.41 -3.90
CA PRO A 41 -15.86 -16.75 -3.73
C PRO A 41 -15.30 -17.30 -5.05
N ASN A 42 -14.14 -17.94 -4.96
CA ASN A 42 -13.47 -18.58 -6.09
C ASN A 42 -12.65 -19.77 -5.60
N VAL A 43 -11.78 -20.34 -6.44
CA VAL A 43 -10.93 -21.48 -6.05
C VAL A 43 -9.88 -21.12 -4.98
N TYR A 44 -9.58 -19.86 -4.80
CA TYR A 44 -8.59 -19.34 -3.83
C TYR A 44 -9.22 -18.99 -2.48
N ARG A 45 -10.52 -18.68 -2.43
CA ARG A 45 -11.22 -18.31 -1.19
C ARG A 45 -12.67 -18.73 -1.20
N THR A 46 -13.17 -19.09 -0.04
CA THR A 46 -14.59 -19.43 0.19
C THR A 46 -15.43 -18.16 0.37
N ALA A 47 -16.75 -18.32 0.42
CA ALA A 47 -17.69 -17.22 0.71
C ALA A 47 -17.49 -16.61 2.11
N SER A 48 -16.95 -17.35 3.07
CA SER A 48 -16.61 -16.84 4.40
C SER A 48 -15.24 -16.17 4.48
N GLY A 49 -14.51 -16.07 3.35
CA GLY A 49 -13.15 -15.53 3.30
C GLY A 49 -12.05 -16.53 3.71
N ALA A 50 -12.39 -17.76 4.06
CA ALA A 50 -11.39 -18.79 4.37
C ALA A 50 -10.62 -19.22 3.10
N PRO A 51 -9.37 -19.70 3.25
CA PRO A 51 -8.58 -20.23 2.14
C PRO A 51 -9.32 -21.32 1.37
N GLY A 52 -9.33 -21.23 0.04
CA GLY A 52 -9.85 -22.24 -0.87
C GLY A 52 -8.80 -23.31 -1.20
N GLN A 53 -9.18 -24.29 -2.01
CA GLN A 53 -8.32 -25.41 -2.38
C GLN A 53 -7.06 -25.02 -3.17
N ALA A 54 -7.10 -23.91 -3.89
CA ALA A 54 -5.98 -23.39 -4.70
C ALA A 54 -5.36 -22.12 -4.08
N TYR A 55 -5.59 -21.88 -2.79
CA TYR A 55 -5.07 -20.71 -2.10
C TYR A 55 -3.56 -20.61 -2.23
N TRP A 56 -3.09 -19.39 -2.46
CA TRP A 56 -1.68 -19.04 -2.52
C TRP A 56 -1.40 -17.75 -1.75
N GLN A 57 -0.17 -17.58 -1.37
CA GLN A 57 0.32 -16.36 -0.76
C GLN A 57 1.77 -16.14 -1.21
N ASN A 58 2.07 -14.94 -1.70
CA ASN A 58 3.44 -14.54 -1.97
C ASN A 58 4.20 -14.36 -0.67
N ARG A 59 5.51 -14.50 -0.71
CA ARG A 59 6.39 -14.42 0.45
C ARG A 59 7.53 -13.45 0.19
N ALA A 60 7.88 -12.67 1.19
CA ALA A 60 9.06 -11.84 1.20
C ALA A 60 9.90 -12.16 2.43
N ASP A 61 11.16 -12.50 2.22
CA ASP A 61 12.17 -12.68 3.26
C ASP A 61 13.06 -11.46 3.26
N TYR A 62 13.41 -10.97 4.45
CA TYR A 62 14.22 -9.79 4.65
C TYR A 62 15.48 -10.13 5.45
N ASP A 63 16.60 -9.62 4.99
CA ASP A 63 17.84 -9.56 5.74
C ASP A 63 18.23 -8.08 5.86
N ILE A 64 18.09 -7.52 7.08
CA ILE A 64 18.18 -6.09 7.33
C ILE A 64 19.28 -5.80 8.33
N THR A 65 20.18 -4.90 7.96
CA THR A 65 21.14 -4.27 8.87
C THR A 65 20.73 -2.82 9.06
N ALA A 66 20.59 -2.39 10.30
CA ALA A 66 20.20 -1.01 10.62
C ALA A 66 21.16 -0.39 11.64
N TYR A 67 21.38 0.91 11.49
CA TYR A 67 22.19 1.73 12.38
C TYR A 67 21.39 2.96 12.82
N LEU A 68 21.25 3.13 14.13
CA LEU A 68 20.63 4.31 14.73
C LEU A 68 21.72 5.31 15.13
N ASP A 69 21.68 6.50 14.52
CA ASP A 69 22.50 7.65 14.91
C ASP A 69 21.66 8.48 15.91
N GLU A 70 21.94 8.30 17.21
CA GLU A 70 21.21 8.94 18.28
C GLU A 70 21.45 10.47 18.32
N GLU A 71 22.67 10.92 17.98
CA GLU A 71 23.00 12.34 17.96
C GLU A 71 22.21 13.08 16.88
N LYS A 72 22.12 12.48 15.69
CA LYS A 72 21.41 13.04 14.55
C LYS A 72 19.93 12.65 14.49
N ARG A 73 19.51 11.70 15.36
CA ARG A 73 18.18 11.11 15.33
C ARG A 73 17.82 10.62 13.93
N ASN A 74 18.74 9.86 13.34
CA ASN A 74 18.65 9.33 12.00
C ASN A 74 18.77 7.81 12.02
N LEU A 75 17.91 7.13 11.30
CA LEU A 75 18.00 5.69 11.06
C LEU A 75 18.50 5.46 9.65
N LYS A 76 19.56 4.68 9.53
CA LYS A 76 20.10 4.18 8.26
C LYS A 76 19.98 2.69 8.19
N GLY A 77 19.53 2.16 7.07
CA GLY A 77 19.39 0.72 6.85
C GLY A 77 19.86 0.28 5.48
N SER A 78 20.24 -0.99 5.43
CA SER A 78 20.48 -1.74 4.21
C SER A 78 19.73 -3.04 4.30
N GLU A 79 18.90 -3.35 3.32
CA GLU A 79 18.11 -4.57 3.29
C GLU A 79 18.31 -5.35 2.00
N THR A 80 18.32 -6.67 2.14
CA THR A 80 18.19 -7.61 1.04
C THR A 80 16.85 -8.28 1.12
N VAL A 81 16.04 -8.12 0.09
CA VAL A 81 14.70 -8.72 0.01
C VAL A 81 14.72 -9.87 -0.98
N THR A 82 14.24 -11.04 -0.54
CA THR A 82 13.97 -12.17 -1.42
C THR A 82 12.47 -12.32 -1.57
N TYR A 83 11.94 -11.93 -2.72
CA TYR A 83 10.52 -12.01 -3.03
C TYR A 83 10.20 -13.26 -3.82
N HIS A 84 9.24 -14.05 -3.35
CA HIS A 84 8.79 -15.31 -3.95
C HIS A 84 7.40 -15.12 -4.57
N ASN A 85 7.30 -15.33 -5.88
CA ASN A 85 6.01 -15.31 -6.56
C ASN A 85 5.37 -16.71 -6.52
N ASN A 86 4.43 -16.89 -5.59
CA ASN A 86 3.63 -18.12 -5.49
C ASN A 86 2.27 -17.99 -6.20
N SER A 87 1.95 -16.76 -6.69
CA SER A 87 0.72 -16.52 -7.44
C SER A 87 0.72 -17.25 -8.80
N PRO A 88 -0.44 -17.48 -9.40
CA PRO A 88 -0.51 -17.99 -10.77
C PRO A 88 -0.05 -16.96 -11.81
N ASP A 89 0.07 -15.68 -11.43
CA ASP A 89 0.29 -14.58 -12.33
C ASP A 89 1.77 -14.33 -12.62
N TYR A 90 2.02 -13.70 -13.75
CA TYR A 90 3.34 -13.21 -14.14
C TYR A 90 3.49 -11.76 -13.69
N LEU A 91 4.54 -11.48 -12.91
CA LEU A 91 4.79 -10.15 -12.38
C LEU A 91 5.90 -9.47 -13.19
N ASP A 92 5.65 -8.29 -13.70
CA ASP A 92 6.62 -7.42 -14.38
C ASP A 92 7.06 -6.23 -13.52
N TYR A 93 6.38 -6.02 -12.39
CA TYR A 93 6.74 -5.06 -11.34
C TYR A 93 6.30 -5.57 -9.97
N ILE A 94 6.84 -4.94 -8.94
CA ILE A 94 6.48 -5.16 -7.54
C ILE A 94 6.30 -3.82 -6.83
N TRP A 95 5.49 -3.82 -5.76
CA TRP A 95 5.23 -2.64 -4.96
C TRP A 95 5.80 -2.77 -3.55
N LEU A 96 6.37 -1.65 -3.07
CA LEU A 96 6.79 -1.47 -1.70
C LEU A 96 6.06 -0.29 -1.06
N GLN A 97 5.92 -0.33 0.25
CA GLN A 97 5.48 0.79 1.07
C GLN A 97 6.68 1.45 1.73
N LEU A 98 6.70 2.78 1.65
CA LEU A 98 7.62 3.67 2.33
C LEU A 98 6.83 4.42 3.40
N ASP A 99 6.49 3.72 4.49
CA ASP A 99 5.55 4.22 5.50
C ASP A 99 6.01 5.53 6.14
N GLU A 100 7.33 5.69 6.36
CA GLU A 100 7.91 6.90 6.92
C GLU A 100 7.73 8.15 6.03
N ASN A 101 7.41 8.00 4.75
CA ASN A 101 7.03 9.13 3.89
C ASN A 101 5.78 9.85 4.40
N GLN A 102 4.97 9.23 5.25
CA GLN A 102 3.80 9.87 5.86
C GLN A 102 4.19 11.01 6.80
N GLN A 103 5.41 11.03 7.32
CA GLN A 103 5.94 12.10 8.16
C GLN A 103 6.41 13.33 7.35
N SER A 104 6.63 13.16 6.06
CA SER A 104 7.06 14.21 5.15
C SER A 104 5.89 15.10 4.74
N THR A 105 6.13 16.40 4.63
CA THR A 105 5.14 17.34 4.09
C THR A 105 4.95 17.22 2.58
N ILE A 106 5.95 16.72 1.86
CA ILE A 106 5.95 16.63 0.39
C ILE A 106 5.78 15.20 -0.14
N LYS A 107 6.11 14.19 0.67
CA LYS A 107 6.06 12.77 0.28
C LYS A 107 4.85 12.01 0.85
N LYS A 108 4.11 12.60 1.78
CA LYS A 108 2.95 11.95 2.42
C LYS A 108 1.82 11.69 1.43
N THR A 109 1.07 10.63 1.69
CA THR A 109 -0.21 10.40 1.04
C THR A 109 -1.31 11.13 1.82
N ASP A 110 -2.09 11.93 1.12
CA ASP A 110 -3.28 12.53 1.69
C ASP A 110 -4.41 11.50 1.65
N TYR A 111 -4.77 10.98 2.82
CA TYR A 111 -5.95 10.13 2.95
C TYR A 111 -7.18 11.01 3.06
N PRO A 112 -8.13 10.94 2.13
CA PRO A 112 -9.38 11.65 2.29
C PRO A 112 -10.17 10.99 3.44
N PHE A 113 -10.17 11.62 4.60
CA PHE A 113 -11.02 11.21 5.73
C PHE A 113 -12.51 11.47 5.47
N SER A 114 -12.83 12.23 4.41
CA SER A 114 -14.18 12.53 3.98
C SER A 114 -14.22 12.48 2.46
N SER A 115 -15.18 11.75 1.92
CA SER A 115 -15.49 11.75 0.48
C SER A 115 -16.23 13.01 0.02
N THR A 116 -16.59 13.89 0.94
CA THR A 116 -17.27 15.15 0.65
C THR A 116 -16.32 16.32 0.74
N LEU A 117 -16.15 16.99 -0.38
CA LEU A 117 -15.49 18.30 -0.38
C LEU A 117 -16.29 19.28 0.49
N PRO A 118 -15.63 20.15 1.27
CA PRO A 118 -16.32 21.18 2.02
C PRO A 118 -17.12 22.06 1.06
N LYS A 119 -18.38 22.38 1.43
CA LYS A 119 -19.27 23.21 0.59
C LYS A 119 -18.75 24.63 0.38
N SER A 120 -17.86 25.10 1.23
CA SER A 120 -17.22 26.41 1.15
C SER A 120 -15.83 26.34 1.74
N THR A 121 -14.95 27.21 1.28
CA THR A 121 -13.60 27.41 1.82
C THR A 121 -13.37 28.91 2.04
N THR A 122 -12.52 29.25 2.98
CA THR A 122 -12.16 30.67 3.23
C THR A 122 -11.10 31.12 2.23
N ASN A 123 -11.02 32.44 1.98
CA ASN A 123 -9.95 33.03 1.17
C ASN A 123 -8.56 32.71 1.72
N GLN A 124 -8.43 32.54 3.03
CA GLN A 124 -7.18 32.17 3.68
C GLN A 124 -6.80 30.71 3.32
N GLN A 125 -7.76 29.80 3.39
CA GLN A 125 -7.53 28.38 3.01
C GLN A 125 -7.18 28.24 1.53
N LEU A 126 -7.85 29.01 0.64
CA LEU A 126 -7.49 29.05 -0.78
C LEU A 126 -6.06 29.55 -1.01
N LYS A 127 -5.67 30.63 -0.35
CA LYS A 127 -4.30 31.18 -0.47
C LYS A 127 -3.23 30.21 0.02
N THR A 128 -3.53 29.40 1.04
CA THR A 128 -2.59 28.41 1.59
C THR A 128 -2.58 27.10 0.81
N SER A 129 -3.66 26.76 0.11
CA SER A 129 -3.72 25.53 -0.70
C SER A 129 -2.83 25.59 -1.94
N ASP A 130 -2.58 26.78 -2.47
CA ASP A 130 -1.74 26.99 -3.67
C ASP A 130 -0.24 27.10 -3.35
N LEU A 131 0.11 27.21 -2.08
CA LEU A 131 1.51 27.28 -1.68
C LEU A 131 2.12 25.87 -1.70
N PRO A 132 3.26 25.68 -2.39
CA PRO A 132 3.97 24.41 -2.33
C PRO A 132 4.36 24.10 -0.89
N ALA A 133 4.08 22.90 -0.42
CA ALA A 133 4.47 22.46 0.90
C ALA A 133 6.00 22.56 1.04
N LYS A 134 6.47 23.25 2.08
CA LYS A 134 7.90 23.31 2.38
C LYS A 134 8.35 21.94 2.87
N ASP A 135 9.45 21.43 2.31
CA ASP A 135 10.05 20.19 2.77
C ASP A 135 10.49 20.31 4.23
N ASN A 136 10.04 19.40 5.05
CA ASN A 136 10.38 19.31 6.47
C ASN A 136 11.55 18.35 6.76
N GLY A 137 12.16 17.78 5.72
CA GLY A 137 13.32 16.89 5.82
C GLY A 137 13.01 15.48 6.34
N TYR A 138 11.72 15.11 6.48
CA TYR A 138 11.31 13.76 6.87
C TYR A 138 10.96 12.90 5.66
N GLY A 139 10.80 11.60 5.92
CA GLY A 139 10.50 10.57 4.93
C GLY A 139 11.76 9.88 4.42
N VAL A 140 11.55 8.74 3.81
CA VAL A 140 12.63 7.85 3.34
C VAL A 140 13.42 8.51 2.21
N ASN A 141 14.74 8.47 2.33
CA ASN A 141 15.70 8.76 1.28
C ASN A 141 16.31 7.43 0.83
N LEU A 142 16.15 7.09 -0.45
CA LEU A 142 16.76 5.90 -1.03
C LEU A 142 18.14 6.27 -1.56
N GLU A 143 19.17 5.61 -1.05
CA GLU A 143 20.56 5.81 -1.48
C GLU A 143 20.88 4.91 -2.67
N LYS A 144 20.36 3.66 -2.62
CA LYS A 144 20.66 2.66 -3.63
C LYS A 144 19.53 1.65 -3.75
N VAL A 145 19.15 1.28 -4.96
CA VAL A 145 18.19 0.21 -5.26
C VAL A 145 18.78 -0.63 -6.38
N THR A 146 19.12 -1.89 -6.10
CA THR A 146 19.84 -2.75 -7.04
C THR A 146 19.30 -4.18 -7.03
N ASP A 147 19.55 -4.91 -8.11
CA ASP A 147 19.40 -6.37 -8.15
C ASP A 147 20.50 -7.07 -7.34
N ALA A 148 20.43 -8.40 -7.26
CA ALA A 148 21.42 -9.22 -6.55
C ALA A 148 22.83 -9.11 -7.12
N SER A 149 22.98 -8.71 -8.39
CA SER A 149 24.27 -8.50 -9.06
C SER A 149 24.83 -7.09 -8.89
N GLY A 150 24.07 -6.20 -8.23
CA GLY A 150 24.46 -4.81 -8.01
C GLY A 150 24.06 -3.86 -9.14
N ASN A 151 23.33 -4.32 -10.16
CA ASN A 151 22.82 -3.44 -11.21
C ASN A 151 21.68 -2.57 -10.69
N PRO A 152 21.64 -1.27 -11.04
CA PRO A 152 20.56 -0.39 -10.60
C PRO A 152 19.21 -0.85 -11.17
N LEU A 153 18.19 -0.83 -10.32
CA LEU A 153 16.81 -1.11 -10.71
C LEU A 153 16.06 0.18 -11.03
N LYS A 154 15.19 0.11 -12.03
CA LYS A 154 14.28 1.21 -12.33
C LYS A 154 13.13 1.19 -11.33
N TYR A 155 12.87 2.32 -10.70
CA TYR A 155 11.76 2.48 -9.78
C TYR A 155 11.08 3.84 -9.92
N THR A 156 9.86 3.92 -9.43
CA THR A 156 9.06 5.15 -9.36
C THR A 156 8.44 5.27 -7.98
N ILE A 157 8.57 6.44 -7.36
CA ILE A 157 7.94 6.74 -6.07
C ILE A 157 6.74 7.65 -6.30
N ASN A 158 5.61 7.26 -5.76
CA ASN A 158 4.42 8.09 -5.65
C ASN A 158 3.99 8.14 -4.18
N LYS A 159 4.36 9.22 -3.50
CA LYS A 159 4.06 9.43 -2.08
C LYS A 159 4.65 8.31 -1.21
N THR A 160 3.80 7.52 -0.58
CA THR A 160 4.19 6.39 0.28
C THR A 160 4.36 5.07 -0.48
N MET A 161 4.17 5.08 -1.79
CA MET A 161 4.25 3.87 -2.61
C MET A 161 5.45 3.92 -3.54
N MET A 162 6.18 2.82 -3.63
CA MET A 162 7.31 2.64 -4.53
C MET A 162 7.05 1.43 -5.42
N ARG A 163 7.10 1.64 -6.74
CA ARG A 163 7.08 0.58 -7.74
C ARG A 163 8.49 0.30 -8.20
N ILE A 164 8.89 -0.98 -8.25
CA ILE A 164 10.11 -1.44 -8.90
C ILE A 164 9.70 -2.20 -10.16
N ASP A 165 10.21 -1.77 -11.32
CA ASP A 165 10.08 -2.49 -12.59
C ASP A 165 11.09 -3.65 -12.60
N LEU A 166 10.60 -4.87 -12.80
CA LEU A 166 11.46 -6.05 -12.80
C LEU A 166 12.23 -6.15 -14.12
N PRO A 167 13.54 -6.43 -14.10
CA PRO A 167 14.33 -6.59 -15.32
C PRO A 167 13.90 -7.80 -16.17
N LYS A 168 13.22 -8.76 -15.54
CA LYS A 168 12.65 -9.95 -16.18
C LYS A 168 11.32 -10.29 -15.50
N ILE A 169 10.36 -10.75 -16.29
CA ILE A 169 9.08 -11.27 -15.78
C ILE A 169 9.34 -12.37 -14.74
N LEU A 170 8.73 -12.22 -13.57
CA LEU A 170 8.80 -13.17 -12.47
C LEU A 170 7.61 -14.13 -12.54
N LYS A 171 7.86 -15.38 -12.91
CA LYS A 171 6.84 -16.42 -13.07
C LYS A 171 6.51 -17.07 -11.74
N LYS A 172 5.38 -17.81 -11.71
CA LYS A 172 5.01 -18.64 -10.57
C LYS A 172 6.17 -19.56 -10.14
N GLY A 173 6.46 -19.57 -8.84
CA GLY A 173 7.52 -20.38 -8.24
C GLY A 173 8.93 -19.78 -8.37
N GLU A 174 9.10 -18.71 -9.13
CA GLU A 174 10.37 -17.99 -9.21
C GLU A 174 10.53 -17.00 -8.05
N LYS A 175 11.78 -16.60 -7.80
CA LYS A 175 12.12 -15.59 -6.81
C LYS A 175 12.93 -14.47 -7.45
N PHE A 176 12.78 -13.26 -6.89
CA PHE A 176 13.56 -12.09 -7.24
C PHE A 176 14.27 -11.56 -5.99
N ILE A 177 15.56 -11.28 -6.10
CA ILE A 177 16.39 -10.77 -5.01
C ILE A 177 16.85 -9.36 -5.37
N PHE A 178 16.63 -8.42 -4.46
CA PHE A 178 17.06 -7.04 -4.64
C PHE A 178 17.53 -6.44 -3.31
N LYS A 179 18.24 -5.33 -3.40
CA LYS A 179 18.80 -4.61 -2.26
C LYS A 179 18.38 -3.16 -2.27
N ILE A 180 18.12 -2.62 -1.08
CA ILE A 180 17.81 -1.22 -0.87
C ILE A 180 18.70 -0.69 0.26
N ASP A 181 19.42 0.40 -0.01
CA ASP A 181 20.07 1.21 1.01
C ASP A 181 19.24 2.49 1.21
N TRP A 182 18.91 2.80 2.45
CA TRP A 182 18.00 3.87 2.78
C TRP A 182 18.36 4.56 4.10
N ASN A 183 17.88 5.78 4.28
CA ASN A 183 17.93 6.49 5.55
C ASN A 183 16.71 7.42 5.70
N TYR A 184 16.44 7.84 6.94
CA TYR A 184 15.51 8.91 7.22
C TYR A 184 15.75 9.53 8.59
N ASN A 185 15.30 10.80 8.75
CA ASN A 185 15.31 11.49 10.02
C ASN A 185 14.11 11.06 10.85
N ILE A 186 14.34 10.65 12.09
CA ILE A 186 13.31 10.22 13.03
C ILE A 186 12.60 11.44 13.56
N PRO A 187 11.26 11.55 13.41
CA PRO A 187 10.52 12.71 13.86
C PRO A 187 10.36 12.76 15.38
N ASN A 188 10.21 13.97 15.93
CA ASN A 188 9.75 14.13 17.31
C ASN A 188 8.28 13.66 17.39
N ARG A 189 8.01 12.63 18.16
CA ARG A 189 6.69 12.00 18.29
C ARG A 189 5.67 12.92 18.97
N ILE A 190 6.11 13.73 19.94
CA ILE A 190 5.23 14.65 20.64
C ILE A 190 4.73 15.75 19.70
N GLU A 191 5.61 16.26 18.82
CA GLU A 191 5.26 17.32 17.89
C GLU A 191 4.44 16.83 16.69
N LYS A 192 4.78 15.65 16.17
CA LYS A 192 4.17 15.12 14.93
C LYS A 192 2.98 14.24 15.19
N GLY A 193 2.92 13.61 16.36
CA GLY A 193 1.98 12.53 16.64
C GLY A 193 2.33 11.26 15.87
N GLY A 194 1.46 10.26 15.99
CA GLY A 194 1.61 9.00 15.26
C GLY A 194 2.23 7.88 16.08
N ARG A 195 2.62 6.81 15.37
CA ARG A 195 3.06 5.53 15.96
C ARG A 195 4.57 5.39 16.05
N GLY A 196 5.32 6.27 15.40
CA GLY A 196 6.78 6.23 15.35
C GLY A 196 7.38 7.59 15.64
N GLY A 197 8.64 7.59 16.12
CA GLY A 197 9.37 8.80 16.42
C GLY A 197 10.20 8.65 17.70
N TYR A 198 10.83 9.76 18.12
CA TYR A 198 11.53 9.83 19.39
C TYR A 198 10.80 10.73 20.39
N GLU A 199 10.99 10.44 21.68
CA GLU A 199 10.61 11.30 22.82
C GLU A 199 11.86 11.55 23.65
N ASN A 200 12.09 12.81 23.98
CA ASN A 200 13.22 13.20 24.84
C ASN A 200 12.75 13.32 26.29
N PHE A 201 13.49 12.73 27.21
CA PHE A 201 13.28 12.80 28.67
C PHE A 201 14.43 13.62 29.28
N PRO A 202 14.26 14.95 29.47
CA PRO A 202 15.31 15.83 29.92
C PRO A 202 15.83 15.47 31.34
N GLU A 203 14.98 14.85 32.16
CA GLU A 203 15.30 14.46 33.54
C GLU A 203 16.40 13.42 33.57
N ASP A 204 16.39 12.51 32.61
CA ASP A 204 17.35 11.40 32.50
C ASP A 204 18.40 11.64 31.42
N GLY A 205 18.19 12.63 30.56
CA GLY A 205 19.02 12.90 29.38
C GLY A 205 18.90 11.82 28.29
N ASN A 206 17.82 11.02 28.31
CA ASN A 206 17.61 9.91 27.39
C ASN A 206 16.57 10.23 26.33
N ASP A 207 16.71 9.59 25.17
CA ASP A 207 15.67 9.55 24.13
C ASP A 207 15.03 8.15 24.09
N LEU A 208 13.72 8.10 24.02
CA LEU A 208 12.95 6.87 23.75
C LEU A 208 12.59 6.83 22.27
N TYR A 209 12.99 5.78 21.58
CA TYR A 209 12.66 5.54 20.17
C TYR A 209 11.54 4.51 20.04
N THR A 210 10.42 4.94 19.44
CA THR A 210 9.33 4.03 19.06
C THR A 210 9.34 3.89 17.55
N MET A 211 9.59 2.67 17.06
CA MET A 211 9.78 2.41 15.64
C MET A 211 8.70 1.45 15.14
N ALA A 212 7.81 1.93 14.29
CA ALA A 212 6.76 1.13 13.66
C ALA A 212 6.85 1.27 12.14
N GLN A 213 6.84 0.15 11.41
CA GLN A 213 6.89 0.14 9.94
C GLN A 213 8.11 0.90 9.38
N TRP A 214 9.25 0.72 10.01
CA TRP A 214 10.45 1.53 9.95
C TRP A 214 11.37 1.26 8.74
N PHE A 215 11.05 0.26 7.92
CA PHE A 215 11.83 -0.11 6.73
C PHE A 215 10.94 -0.19 5.49
N PRO A 216 11.46 -0.03 4.28
CA PRO A 216 10.75 -0.28 3.04
C PRO A 216 10.22 -1.71 3.01
N ARG A 217 8.92 -1.91 2.88
CA ARG A 217 8.32 -3.24 2.97
C ARG A 217 7.45 -3.57 1.76
N MET A 218 7.46 -4.84 1.38
CA MET A 218 6.64 -5.33 0.28
C MET A 218 5.16 -5.13 0.54
N CYS A 219 4.43 -4.72 -0.49
CA CYS A 219 2.98 -4.74 -0.49
C CYS A 219 2.47 -6.17 -0.62
N VAL A 220 1.28 -6.40 -0.08
CA VAL A 220 0.57 -7.65 -0.30
C VAL A 220 0.06 -7.69 -1.74
N TYR A 221 0.31 -8.80 -2.42
CA TYR A 221 -0.31 -9.14 -3.69
C TYR A 221 -1.29 -10.29 -3.46
N SER A 222 -2.55 -10.11 -3.84
CA SER A 222 -3.62 -11.07 -3.59
C SER A 222 -4.41 -11.36 -4.86
N ASP A 223 -5.22 -12.41 -4.85
CA ASP A 223 -6.14 -12.76 -5.93
C ASP A 223 -7.30 -11.76 -6.11
N PHE A 224 -7.39 -10.78 -5.20
CA PHE A 224 -8.49 -9.82 -5.15
C PHE A 224 -8.07 -8.40 -5.54
N GLN A 225 -6.91 -7.95 -5.07
CA GLN A 225 -6.45 -6.57 -5.28
C GLN A 225 -5.29 -6.46 -6.28
N GLY A 226 -4.67 -7.57 -6.62
CA GLY A 226 -3.51 -7.59 -7.50
C GLY A 226 -2.22 -7.21 -6.81
#